data_03111b415a433e5d9cc27d3e9038e1d9
#
_entry.id   03111b415a433e5d9cc27d3e9038e1d9
#
_cell.length_a   1.000
_cell.length_b   1.000
_cell.length_c   1.000
_cell.angle_alpha   90.00
_cell.angle_beta   90.00
_cell.angle_gamma   90.00
#
_symmetry.space_group_name_H-M   'P 1'
#
loop_
_entity.id
_entity.type
_entity.pdbx_description
1 polymer ?
#
loop_
_entity_poly.entity_id
_entity_poly.type
_entity_poly.pdbx_seq_one_letter_code
_entity_poly.pdbx_strand_id
1 'polypeptide(L)'
;MGNSYDLIIIGGGIAGMTAAIYAARANINTLILEKSVCGGLVNSTHVVENFPSYPSINGMDLMEKVRDHVDTLGVTVIEVIDIEGLQLEGEIKIIDTDEGQFQAPAVILASGRTPKKLPLETDFAQVHYCAICDGTGYKDKDVIVVGGGNSGVDESLYMISLGVKSILLIEEFDRLFASETGCSRLRACNNVEIRTSTKID
;
A
#
# COMPACT_ATOMS: atom_id res chain seq x y z
N MET A 1 -11.60 -16.10 23.99
CA MET A 1 -10.81 -14.95 24.47
C MET A 1 -11.75 -13.75 24.50
N GLY A 2 -11.65 -12.84 25.47
CA GLY A 2 -12.55 -11.69 25.50
C GLY A 2 -12.28 -10.76 24.33
N ASN A 3 -13.32 -10.39 23.59
CA ASN A 3 -13.25 -9.49 22.43
C ASN A 3 -13.15 -8.00 22.85
N SER A 4 -12.55 -7.72 24.02
CA SER A 4 -12.42 -6.38 24.59
C SER A 4 -10.95 -5.98 24.71
N TYR A 5 -10.62 -4.84 24.16
CA TYR A 5 -9.29 -4.24 24.12
C TYR A 5 -9.34 -2.80 24.64
N ASP A 6 -8.19 -2.21 24.94
CA ASP A 6 -8.10 -0.78 25.29
C ASP A 6 -8.05 0.07 24.01
N LEU A 7 -7.50 -0.49 22.93
CA LEU A 7 -7.37 0.15 21.62
C LEU A 7 -7.58 -0.88 20.51
N ILE A 8 -8.39 -0.51 19.52
CA ILE A 8 -8.48 -1.25 18.26
C ILE A 8 -7.94 -0.36 17.14
N ILE A 9 -7.08 -0.93 16.28
CA ILE A 9 -6.52 -0.26 15.11
C ILE A 9 -7.05 -0.97 13.87
N ILE A 10 -7.70 -0.22 12.99
CA ILE A 10 -8.23 -0.73 11.74
C ILE A 10 -7.23 -0.42 10.62
N GLY A 11 -6.60 -1.46 10.11
CA GLY A 11 -5.58 -1.45 9.09
C GLY A 11 -4.17 -1.77 9.61
N GLY A 12 -3.58 -2.83 9.07
CA GLY A 12 -2.24 -3.34 9.39
C GLY A 12 -1.14 -2.82 8.46
N GLY A 13 -1.33 -1.65 7.83
CA GLY A 13 -0.27 -0.97 7.09
C GLY A 13 0.75 -0.31 8.00
N ILE A 14 1.75 0.38 7.42
CA ILE A 14 2.83 1.03 8.18
C ILE A 14 2.30 1.98 9.27
N ALA A 15 1.21 2.71 9.03
CA ALA A 15 0.64 3.63 9.99
C ALA A 15 0.03 2.89 11.19
N GLY A 16 -0.78 1.84 10.93
CA GLY A 16 -1.43 1.05 11.97
C GLY A 16 -0.44 0.26 12.81
N MET A 17 0.52 -0.41 12.18
CA MET A 17 1.58 -1.13 12.89
C MET A 17 2.47 -0.18 13.72
N THR A 18 2.79 1.01 13.21
CA THR A 18 3.52 2.01 13.99
C THR A 18 2.71 2.46 15.21
N ALA A 19 1.42 2.76 15.04
CA ALA A 19 0.54 3.12 16.17
C ALA A 19 0.50 2.00 17.23
N ALA A 20 0.39 0.75 16.79
CA ALA A 20 0.39 -0.42 17.68
C ALA A 20 1.70 -0.57 18.47
N ILE A 21 2.86 -0.33 17.84
CA ILE A 21 4.16 -0.34 18.52
C ILE A 21 4.18 0.67 19.67
N TYR A 22 3.71 1.91 19.44
CA TYR A 22 3.64 2.93 20.47
C TYR A 22 2.64 2.60 21.56
N ALA A 23 1.47 2.08 21.20
CA ALA A 23 0.44 1.67 22.15
C ALA A 23 0.93 0.53 23.07
N ALA A 24 1.53 -0.51 22.50
CA ALA A 24 2.09 -1.63 23.26
C ALA A 24 3.21 -1.19 24.22
N ARG A 25 4.08 -0.27 23.77
CA ARG A 25 5.12 0.32 24.64
C ARG A 25 4.54 1.15 25.80
N ALA A 26 3.30 1.63 25.67
CA ALA A 26 2.54 2.29 26.74
C ALA A 26 1.71 1.30 27.58
N ASN A 27 1.88 0.00 27.39
CA ASN A 27 1.11 -1.08 28.04
C ASN A 27 -0.40 -1.00 27.76
N ILE A 28 -0.79 -0.50 26.59
CA ILE A 28 -2.18 -0.47 26.12
C ILE A 28 -2.47 -1.81 25.41
N ASN A 29 -3.48 -2.54 25.89
CA ASN A 29 -3.93 -3.79 25.27
C ASN A 29 -4.54 -3.49 23.91
N THR A 30 -3.80 -3.82 22.84
CA THR A 30 -4.08 -3.37 21.48
C THR A 30 -4.39 -4.54 20.55
N LEU A 31 -5.41 -4.35 19.71
CA LEU A 31 -5.77 -5.22 18.58
C LEU A 31 -5.57 -4.49 17.27
N ILE A 32 -4.94 -5.14 16.31
CA ILE A 32 -4.98 -4.73 14.88
C ILE A 32 -5.96 -5.64 14.14
N LEU A 33 -6.88 -5.04 13.38
CA LEU A 33 -7.74 -5.72 12.41
C LEU A 33 -7.30 -5.32 11.01
N GLU A 34 -6.90 -6.32 10.21
CA GLU A 34 -6.43 -6.12 8.83
C GLU A 34 -7.26 -6.96 7.86
N LYS A 35 -7.77 -6.31 6.81
CA LYS A 35 -8.62 -6.97 5.80
C LYS A 35 -7.86 -8.03 4.98
N SER A 36 -6.58 -7.84 4.78
CA SER A 36 -5.73 -8.72 3.96
C SER A 36 -4.55 -9.22 4.80
N VAL A 37 -3.34 -9.04 4.31
CA VAL A 37 -2.10 -9.26 5.08
C VAL A 37 -1.48 -7.93 5.47
N CYS A 38 -0.83 -7.88 6.62
CA CYS A 38 -0.16 -6.67 7.09
C CYS A 38 0.88 -6.17 6.11
N GLY A 39 1.05 -4.83 6.06
CA GLY A 39 1.99 -4.13 5.17
C GLY A 39 1.30 -3.14 4.23
N GLY A 40 0.06 -3.41 3.82
CA GLY A 40 -0.73 -2.53 2.95
C GLY A 40 -0.04 -2.26 1.61
N LEU A 41 -0.17 -1.04 1.08
CA LEU A 41 0.42 -0.67 -0.23
C LEU A 41 1.95 -0.75 -0.27
N VAL A 42 2.64 -0.74 0.86
CA VAL A 42 4.10 -0.85 0.89
C VAL A 42 4.55 -2.23 0.40
N ASN A 43 3.75 -3.28 0.62
CA ASN A 43 4.04 -4.62 0.09
C ASN A 43 4.13 -4.65 -1.45
N SER A 44 3.45 -3.72 -2.13
CA SER A 44 3.48 -3.58 -3.59
C SER A 44 4.56 -2.60 -4.07
N THR A 45 5.48 -2.16 -3.21
CA THR A 45 6.57 -1.23 -3.55
C THR A 45 7.86 -2.00 -3.72
N HIS A 46 8.45 -1.98 -4.94
CA HIS A 46 9.69 -2.70 -5.22
C HIS A 46 10.87 -2.17 -4.39
N VAL A 47 10.99 -0.85 -4.31
CA VAL A 47 12.09 -0.17 -3.62
C VAL A 47 11.56 1.00 -2.80
N VAL A 48 11.90 1.02 -1.52
CA VAL A 48 11.63 2.12 -0.58
C VAL A 48 12.98 2.77 -0.25
N GLU A 49 13.15 4.05 -0.65
CA GLU A 49 14.38 4.83 -0.46
C GLU A 49 14.18 6.03 0.49
N ASN A 50 13.00 6.16 1.07
CA ASN A 50 12.60 7.29 1.92
C ASN A 50 12.21 6.89 3.34
N PHE A 51 12.60 5.69 3.78
CA PHE A 51 12.38 5.24 5.15
C PHE A 51 13.69 5.38 5.95
N PRO A 52 13.66 6.08 7.11
CA PRO A 52 14.87 6.25 7.93
C PRO A 52 15.53 4.92 8.28
N SER A 53 16.84 4.90 8.33
CA SER A 53 17.71 3.73 8.58
C SER A 53 17.91 2.78 7.40
N TYR A 54 17.15 2.93 6.32
CA TYR A 54 17.33 2.13 5.10
C TYR A 54 17.54 3.05 3.89
N PRO A 55 18.78 3.11 3.34
CA PRO A 55 19.03 3.83 2.09
C PRO A 55 18.22 3.27 0.92
N SER A 56 17.97 1.96 0.95
CA SER A 56 17.12 1.24 0.00
C SER A 56 16.71 -0.09 0.62
N ILE A 57 15.44 -0.43 0.54
CA ILE A 57 14.89 -1.71 1.02
C ILE A 57 13.68 -2.10 0.17
N ASN A 58 13.44 -3.39 -0.03
CA ASN A 58 12.20 -3.86 -0.63
C ASN A 58 11.01 -3.60 0.31
N GLY A 59 9.85 -3.26 -0.25
CA GLY A 59 8.68 -2.91 0.57
C GLY A 59 8.19 -4.07 1.43
N MET A 60 8.16 -5.30 0.89
CA MET A 60 7.78 -6.49 1.68
C MET A 60 8.75 -6.75 2.83
N ASP A 61 10.06 -6.68 2.56
CA ASP A 61 11.09 -6.88 3.59
C ASP A 61 10.99 -5.82 4.70
N LEU A 62 10.66 -4.59 4.32
CA LEU A 62 10.42 -3.51 5.30
C LEU A 62 9.21 -3.82 6.17
N MET A 63 8.11 -4.25 5.56
CA MET A 63 6.88 -4.53 6.30
C MET A 63 6.99 -5.77 7.18
N GLU A 64 7.73 -6.80 6.74
CA GLU A 64 8.06 -7.97 7.56
C GLU A 64 8.79 -7.55 8.85
N LYS A 65 9.82 -6.69 8.74
CA LYS A 65 10.55 -6.19 9.91
C LYS A 65 9.67 -5.37 10.86
N VAL A 66 8.73 -4.59 10.33
CA VAL A 66 7.78 -3.83 11.15
C VAL A 66 6.79 -4.78 11.82
N ARG A 67 6.34 -5.83 11.11
CA ARG A 67 5.46 -6.86 11.67
C ARG A 67 6.17 -7.64 12.79
N ASP A 68 7.39 -8.06 12.60
CA ASP A 68 8.21 -8.73 13.63
C ASP A 68 8.32 -7.87 14.90
N HIS A 69 8.48 -6.55 14.73
CA HIS A 69 8.54 -5.63 15.86
C HIS A 69 7.19 -5.57 16.61
N VAL A 70 6.06 -5.55 15.90
CA VAL A 70 4.71 -5.61 16.48
C VAL A 70 4.53 -6.90 17.27
N ASP A 71 4.91 -8.04 16.69
CA ASP A 71 4.79 -9.37 17.30
C ASP A 71 5.68 -9.52 18.56
N THR A 72 6.91 -8.99 18.51
CA THR A 72 7.83 -8.97 19.68
C THR A 72 7.24 -8.21 20.87
N LEU A 73 6.37 -7.24 20.64
CA LEU A 73 5.67 -6.47 21.67
C LEU A 73 4.36 -7.14 22.16
N GLY A 74 3.99 -8.29 21.59
CA GLY A 74 2.81 -9.06 21.98
C GLY A 74 1.48 -8.43 21.57
N VAL A 75 1.46 -7.59 20.55
CA VAL A 75 0.21 -7.03 20.00
C VAL A 75 -0.60 -8.13 19.34
N THR A 76 -1.91 -8.16 19.60
CA THR A 76 -2.81 -9.07 18.90
C THR A 76 -3.08 -8.54 17.50
N VAL A 77 -2.90 -9.38 16.49
CA VAL A 77 -3.18 -9.04 15.09
C VAL A 77 -4.08 -10.11 14.48
N ILE A 78 -5.19 -9.68 13.90
CA ILE A 78 -6.10 -10.54 13.13
C ILE A 78 -6.06 -10.06 11.69
N GLU A 79 -5.65 -10.95 10.80
CA GLU A 79 -5.55 -10.72 9.35
C GLU A 79 -6.67 -11.47 8.63
N VAL A 80 -6.98 -11.05 7.41
CA VAL A 80 -8.02 -11.65 6.54
C VAL A 80 -9.40 -11.57 7.21
N ILE A 81 -9.71 -10.42 7.83
CA ILE A 81 -10.98 -10.18 8.53
C ILE A 81 -11.76 -9.05 7.83
N ASP A 82 -13.01 -9.29 7.53
CA ASP A 82 -13.90 -8.29 6.95
C ASP A 82 -14.65 -7.51 8.04
N ILE A 83 -14.59 -6.17 7.93
CA ILE A 83 -15.34 -5.27 8.82
C ILE A 83 -16.71 -5.01 8.17
N GLU A 84 -17.76 -5.42 8.86
CA GLU A 84 -19.15 -5.32 8.41
C GLU A 84 -19.84 -4.06 8.95
N GLY A 85 -19.43 -3.58 10.12
CA GLY A 85 -20.04 -2.41 10.76
C GLY A 85 -19.12 -1.70 11.75
N LEU A 86 -19.36 -0.40 11.94
CA LEU A 86 -18.63 0.45 12.87
C LEU A 86 -19.63 1.29 13.68
N GLN A 87 -19.59 1.18 14.99
CA GLN A 87 -20.32 2.03 15.93
C GLN A 87 -19.27 2.79 16.75
N LEU A 88 -18.93 4.01 16.29
CA LEU A 88 -17.82 4.80 16.82
C LEU A 88 -18.26 5.89 17.80
N GLU A 89 -19.57 6.01 18.09
CA GLU A 89 -20.12 6.94 19.06
C GLU A 89 -20.17 6.32 20.47
N GLY A 90 -20.22 7.17 21.50
CA GLY A 90 -20.27 6.72 22.88
C GLY A 90 -18.91 6.40 23.49
N GLU A 91 -18.90 5.90 24.73
CA GLU A 91 -17.66 5.58 25.47
C GLU A 91 -16.98 4.33 24.91
N ILE A 92 -17.75 3.31 24.59
CA ILE A 92 -17.25 2.06 24.00
C ILE A 92 -17.60 2.03 22.51
N LYS A 93 -16.58 1.83 21.67
CA LYS A 93 -16.69 1.64 20.24
C LYS A 93 -16.86 0.16 19.93
N ILE A 94 -17.70 -0.17 18.96
CA ILE A 94 -18.00 -1.53 18.57
C ILE A 94 -17.64 -1.69 17.10
N ILE A 95 -16.90 -2.77 16.80
CA ILE A 95 -16.53 -3.17 15.45
C ILE A 95 -17.16 -4.53 15.18
N ASP A 96 -18.09 -4.57 14.25
CA ASP A 96 -18.72 -5.80 13.76
C ASP A 96 -17.89 -6.38 12.61
N THR A 97 -17.57 -7.65 12.67
CA THR A 97 -16.76 -8.37 11.68
C THR A 97 -17.39 -9.72 11.37
N ASP A 98 -16.94 -10.37 10.31
CA ASP A 98 -17.32 -11.73 9.94
C ASP A 98 -16.89 -12.79 10.98
N GLU A 99 -15.92 -12.49 11.84
CA GLU A 99 -15.49 -13.36 12.96
C GLU A 99 -16.15 -13.01 14.30
N GLY A 100 -17.03 -12.01 14.32
CA GLY A 100 -17.73 -11.56 15.52
C GLY A 100 -17.47 -10.10 15.85
N GLN A 101 -17.81 -9.72 17.08
CA GLN A 101 -17.80 -8.33 17.50
C GLN A 101 -16.60 -8.07 18.44
N PHE A 102 -15.89 -6.97 18.19
CA PHE A 102 -14.80 -6.45 19.01
C PHE A 102 -15.18 -5.08 19.58
N GLN A 103 -14.66 -4.78 20.78
CA GLN A 103 -14.96 -3.51 21.44
C GLN A 103 -13.75 -2.89 22.13
N ALA A 104 -13.70 -1.56 22.12
CA ALA A 104 -12.68 -0.77 22.80
C ALA A 104 -13.17 0.64 23.11
N PRO A 105 -12.63 1.32 24.13
CA PRO A 105 -12.89 2.76 24.36
C PRO A 105 -12.26 3.65 23.28
N ALA A 106 -11.23 3.17 22.57
CA ALA A 106 -10.56 3.94 21.52
C ALA A 106 -10.36 3.12 20.23
N VAL A 107 -10.49 3.81 19.09
CA VAL A 107 -10.25 3.23 17.75
C VAL A 107 -9.37 4.17 16.94
N ILE A 108 -8.38 3.62 16.25
CA ILE A 108 -7.58 4.32 15.24
C ILE A 108 -7.96 3.77 13.87
N LEU A 109 -8.36 4.66 12.95
CA LEU A 109 -8.60 4.33 11.55
C LEU A 109 -7.30 4.55 10.77
N ALA A 110 -6.65 3.46 10.36
CA ALA A 110 -5.42 3.44 9.56
C ALA A 110 -5.63 2.68 8.25
N SER A 111 -6.81 2.80 7.65
CA SER A 111 -7.30 2.02 6.51
C SER A 111 -6.54 2.24 5.19
N GLY A 112 -5.64 3.22 5.14
CA GLY A 112 -4.79 3.47 3.97
C GLY A 112 -5.54 3.97 2.73
N ARG A 113 -5.08 3.52 1.56
CA ARG A 113 -5.64 3.87 0.24
C ARG A 113 -5.63 2.65 -0.65
N THR A 114 -6.51 2.65 -1.64
CA THR A 114 -6.49 1.70 -2.77
C THR A 114 -6.18 2.45 -4.06
N PRO A 115 -5.54 1.83 -5.06
CA PRO A 115 -5.36 2.42 -6.38
C PRO A 115 -6.71 2.81 -6.99
N LYS A 116 -6.76 3.97 -7.65
CA LYS A 116 -7.94 4.33 -8.45
C LYS A 116 -7.98 3.43 -9.68
N LYS A 117 -9.11 2.78 -9.90
CA LYS A 117 -9.32 2.03 -11.14
C LYS A 117 -9.52 3.00 -12.30
N LEU A 118 -9.00 2.62 -13.47
CA LEU A 118 -9.29 3.34 -14.72
C LEU A 118 -10.79 3.22 -15.03
N PRO A 119 -11.44 4.29 -15.52
CA PRO A 119 -12.84 4.28 -15.89
C PRO A 119 -13.04 3.61 -17.27
N LEU A 120 -12.67 2.34 -17.36
CA LEU A 120 -12.81 1.55 -18.58
C LEU A 120 -14.12 0.77 -18.52
N GLU A 121 -14.89 0.80 -19.60
CA GLU A 121 -16.17 0.09 -19.71
C GLU A 121 -16.03 -1.43 -19.91
N THR A 122 -14.80 -1.92 -20.14
CA THR A 122 -14.51 -3.33 -20.40
C THR A 122 -13.42 -3.85 -19.50
N ASP A 123 -13.58 -5.06 -18.99
CA ASP A 123 -12.54 -5.81 -18.29
C ASP A 123 -11.49 -6.28 -19.29
N PHE A 124 -10.48 -5.44 -19.53
CA PHE A 124 -9.30 -5.87 -20.25
C PHE A 124 -8.45 -6.74 -19.32
N ALA A 125 -8.22 -8.00 -19.69
CA ALA A 125 -7.38 -8.94 -18.97
C ALA A 125 -5.90 -8.49 -18.82
N GLN A 126 -5.53 -7.34 -19.40
CA GLN A 126 -4.18 -6.77 -19.41
C GLN A 126 -4.09 -5.43 -18.68
N VAL A 127 -5.10 -5.06 -17.88
CA VAL A 127 -5.05 -3.88 -17.02
C VAL A 127 -4.72 -4.31 -15.60
N HIS A 128 -3.58 -3.87 -15.13
CA HIS A 128 -3.01 -4.22 -13.83
C HIS A 128 -2.80 -2.98 -12.96
N TYR A 129 -2.78 -3.18 -11.67
CA TYR A 129 -2.59 -2.11 -10.67
C TYR A 129 -1.43 -2.40 -9.72
N CYS A 130 -0.61 -3.42 -10.04
CA CYS A 130 0.54 -3.84 -9.25
C CYS A 130 1.60 -4.43 -10.19
N ALA A 131 2.62 -3.65 -10.54
CA ALA A 131 3.68 -4.12 -11.43
C ALA A 131 4.50 -5.27 -10.82
N ILE A 132 4.65 -5.32 -9.49
CA ILE A 132 5.35 -6.43 -8.82
C ILE A 132 4.57 -7.74 -8.98
N CYS A 133 3.24 -7.67 -8.92
CA CYS A 133 2.38 -8.85 -8.99
C CYS A 133 2.38 -9.45 -10.41
N ASP A 134 2.29 -8.60 -11.43
CA ASP A 134 1.96 -9.01 -12.81
C ASP A 134 3.06 -8.73 -13.82
N GLY A 135 4.04 -7.89 -13.47
CA GLY A 135 5.01 -7.31 -14.41
C GLY A 135 5.92 -8.32 -15.13
N THR A 136 6.20 -9.47 -14.49
CA THR A 136 7.09 -10.50 -15.07
C THR A 136 6.59 -11.06 -16.41
N GLY A 137 5.27 -11.02 -16.65
CA GLY A 137 4.65 -11.45 -17.91
C GLY A 137 4.84 -10.50 -19.08
N TYR A 138 5.43 -9.31 -18.86
CA TYR A 138 5.54 -8.24 -19.85
C TYR A 138 6.96 -8.02 -20.40
N LYS A 139 7.88 -8.95 -20.11
CA LYS A 139 9.21 -8.93 -20.75
C LYS A 139 9.08 -8.88 -22.28
N ASP A 140 9.91 -8.04 -22.90
CA ASP A 140 9.95 -7.78 -24.35
C ASP A 140 8.64 -7.21 -24.95
N LYS A 141 7.72 -6.71 -24.11
CA LYS A 141 6.45 -6.09 -24.52
C LYS A 141 6.49 -4.57 -24.44
N ASP A 142 5.65 -3.93 -25.24
CA ASP A 142 5.34 -2.51 -25.12
C ASP A 142 4.26 -2.32 -24.04
N VAL A 143 4.49 -1.41 -23.09
CA VAL A 143 3.63 -1.21 -21.89
C VAL A 143 3.20 0.26 -21.81
N ILE A 144 1.95 0.48 -21.44
CA ILE A 144 1.43 1.82 -21.10
C ILE A 144 1.29 1.90 -19.57
N VAL A 145 1.85 2.93 -18.96
CA VAL A 145 1.68 3.26 -17.55
C VAL A 145 0.84 4.53 -17.45
N VAL A 146 -0.22 4.50 -16.65
CA VAL A 146 -1.15 5.61 -16.47
C VAL A 146 -1.01 6.21 -15.09
N GLY A 147 -0.61 7.48 -15.05
CA GLY A 147 -0.37 8.25 -13.84
C GLY A 147 1.10 8.54 -13.59
N GLY A 148 1.44 9.83 -13.47
CA GLY A 148 2.81 10.33 -13.28
C GLY A 148 3.16 10.68 -11.83
N GLY A 149 2.48 10.05 -10.86
CA GLY A 149 2.85 10.09 -9.44
C GLY A 149 3.99 9.12 -9.11
N ASN A 150 4.39 9.06 -7.82
CA ASN A 150 5.47 8.15 -7.39
C ASN A 150 5.22 6.70 -7.82
N SER A 151 4.01 6.17 -7.64
CA SER A 151 3.69 4.79 -8.05
C SER A 151 3.96 4.55 -9.55
N GLY A 152 3.45 5.41 -10.44
CA GLY A 152 3.65 5.22 -11.87
C GLY A 152 5.11 5.32 -12.30
N VAL A 153 5.88 6.23 -11.70
CA VAL A 153 7.33 6.37 -11.96
C VAL A 153 8.11 5.17 -11.41
N ASP A 154 7.85 4.75 -10.17
CA ASP A 154 8.54 3.63 -9.54
C ASP A 154 8.22 2.31 -10.24
N GLU A 155 6.93 2.08 -10.59
CA GLU A 155 6.51 0.90 -11.36
C GLU A 155 7.09 0.90 -12.77
N SER A 156 7.20 2.06 -13.43
CA SER A 156 7.89 2.16 -14.73
C SER A 156 9.36 1.75 -14.63
N LEU A 157 10.08 2.24 -13.63
CA LEU A 157 11.47 1.86 -13.38
C LEU A 157 11.62 0.37 -13.10
N TYR A 158 10.69 -0.19 -12.32
CA TYR A 158 10.64 -1.62 -12.05
C TYR A 158 10.40 -2.44 -13.32
N MET A 159 9.41 -2.07 -14.14
CA MET A 159 9.12 -2.75 -15.42
C MET A 159 10.31 -2.71 -16.38
N ILE A 160 11.07 -1.59 -16.41
CA ILE A 160 12.32 -1.51 -17.18
C ILE A 160 13.33 -2.55 -16.68
N SER A 161 13.47 -2.71 -15.36
CA SER A 161 14.36 -3.71 -14.78
C SER A 161 13.96 -5.14 -15.12
N LEU A 162 12.68 -5.41 -15.37
CA LEU A 162 12.17 -6.70 -15.86
C LEU A 162 12.39 -6.93 -17.35
N GLY A 163 12.89 -5.92 -18.09
CA GLY A 163 13.20 -6.03 -19.51
C GLY A 163 12.01 -5.83 -20.43
N VAL A 164 11.07 -4.96 -20.10
CA VAL A 164 10.03 -4.53 -21.06
C VAL A 164 10.68 -3.82 -22.25
N LYS A 165 10.09 -3.95 -23.43
CA LYS A 165 10.63 -3.37 -24.67
C LYS A 165 10.53 -1.86 -24.66
N SER A 166 9.38 -1.29 -24.32
CA SER A 166 9.17 0.14 -24.20
C SER A 166 8.09 0.48 -23.18
N ILE A 167 8.15 1.70 -22.65
CA ILE A 167 7.12 2.27 -21.78
C ILE A 167 6.62 3.58 -22.38
N LEU A 168 5.29 3.72 -22.45
CA LEU A 168 4.61 5.00 -22.63
C LEU A 168 3.97 5.37 -21.29
N LEU A 169 4.52 6.35 -20.57
CA LEU A 169 3.91 6.90 -19.36
C LEU A 169 3.00 8.08 -19.74
N ILE A 170 1.75 8.00 -19.34
CA ILE A 170 0.71 9.00 -19.61
C ILE A 170 0.33 9.68 -18.28
N GLU A 171 0.32 11.02 -18.28
CA GLU A 171 -0.12 11.85 -17.16
C GLU A 171 -1.14 12.88 -17.62
N GLU A 172 -2.27 12.98 -16.93
CA GLU A 172 -3.36 13.91 -17.24
C GLU A 172 -2.95 15.37 -17.08
N PHE A 173 -2.15 15.67 -16.07
CA PHE A 173 -1.65 17.02 -15.81
C PHE A 173 -0.43 17.38 -16.68
N ASP A 174 -0.01 18.62 -16.60
CA ASP A 174 1.09 19.19 -17.39
C ASP A 174 2.49 18.76 -16.94
N ARG A 175 2.59 18.03 -15.82
CA ARG A 175 3.85 17.58 -15.23
C ARG A 175 3.70 16.27 -14.44
N LEU A 176 4.82 15.62 -14.17
CA LEU A 176 4.87 14.51 -13.22
C LEU A 176 4.85 15.03 -11.78
N PHE A 177 4.22 14.27 -10.88
CA PHE A 177 4.12 14.57 -9.44
C PHE A 177 4.97 13.64 -8.58
N ALA A 178 5.80 12.81 -9.19
CA ALA A 178 6.74 11.94 -8.50
C ALA A 178 7.96 12.73 -7.98
N SER A 179 8.77 12.06 -7.15
CA SER A 179 10.04 12.60 -6.67
C SER A 179 10.93 13.01 -7.85
N GLU A 180 11.68 14.12 -7.71
CA GLU A 180 12.58 14.58 -8.76
C GLU A 180 13.65 13.53 -9.11
N THR A 181 14.13 12.79 -8.09
CA THR A 181 15.09 11.70 -8.30
C THR A 181 14.49 10.59 -9.16
N GLY A 182 13.26 10.14 -8.90
CA GLY A 182 12.55 9.15 -9.70
C GLY A 182 12.31 9.65 -11.12
N CYS A 183 11.81 10.88 -11.26
CA CYS A 183 11.60 11.50 -12.57
C CYS A 183 12.89 11.60 -13.40
N SER A 184 14.01 11.97 -12.79
CA SER A 184 15.31 12.07 -13.45
C SER A 184 15.82 10.70 -13.91
N ARG A 185 15.67 9.68 -13.06
CA ARG A 185 16.02 8.28 -13.42
C ARG A 185 15.18 7.81 -14.61
N LEU A 186 13.88 8.05 -14.57
CA LEU A 186 12.98 7.61 -15.65
C LEU A 186 13.28 8.30 -16.97
N ARG A 187 13.54 9.63 -16.96
CA ARG A 187 13.92 10.40 -18.16
C ARG A 187 15.25 9.97 -18.76
N ALA A 188 16.15 9.36 -17.97
CA ALA A 188 17.42 8.85 -18.44
C ALA A 188 17.29 7.50 -19.18
N CYS A 189 16.13 6.85 -19.14
CA CYS A 189 15.88 5.58 -19.82
C CYS A 189 15.55 5.81 -21.29
N ASN A 190 16.27 5.14 -22.19
CA ASN A 190 16.13 5.34 -23.66
C ASN A 190 14.85 4.73 -24.24
N ASN A 191 14.19 3.82 -23.52
CA ASN A 191 13.00 3.11 -23.95
C ASN A 191 11.71 3.62 -23.25
N VAL A 192 11.73 4.87 -22.78
CA VAL A 192 10.58 5.52 -22.12
C VAL A 192 10.17 6.76 -22.89
N GLU A 193 8.88 6.85 -23.18
CA GLU A 193 8.23 8.06 -23.66
C GLU A 193 7.29 8.57 -22.55
N ILE A 194 7.34 9.86 -22.23
CA ILE A 194 6.48 10.49 -21.23
C ILE A 194 5.57 11.49 -21.95
N ARG A 195 4.27 11.32 -21.80
CA ARG A 195 3.25 12.25 -22.30
C ARG A 195 2.46 12.84 -21.14
N THR A 196 2.66 14.11 -20.90
CA THR A 196 1.85 14.94 -20.00
C THR A 196 0.66 15.53 -20.74
N SER A 197 -0.29 16.14 -20.02
CA SER A 197 -1.54 16.70 -20.58
C SER A 197 -2.29 15.70 -21.46
N THR A 198 -2.23 14.42 -21.11
CA THR A 198 -2.79 13.31 -21.88
C THR A 198 -3.57 12.39 -20.95
N LYS A 199 -4.79 12.05 -21.32
CA LYS A 199 -5.64 11.08 -20.61
C LYS A 199 -6.13 9.99 -21.54
N ILE A 200 -6.59 8.89 -20.96
CA ILE A 200 -7.32 7.83 -21.66
C ILE A 200 -8.79 8.20 -21.68
N ASP A 201 -9.41 8.13 -22.84
CA ASP A 201 -10.85 8.30 -23.04
C ASP A 201 -11.58 6.95 -23.00
#